data_2cfe62afc06ac7f6464f1b8411258aa8
#
_entry.id   2cfe62afc06ac7f6464f1b8411258aa8
#
_cell.length_a   1.000
_cell.length_b   1.000
_cell.length_c   1.000
_cell.angle_alpha   90.00
_cell.angle_beta   90.00
_cell.angle_gamma   90.00
#
_symmetry.space_group_name_H-M   'P 1'
#
loop_
_entity.id
_entity.type
_entity.pdbx_description
1 polymer ?
#
loop_
_entity_poly.entity_id
_entity_poly.type
_entity_poly.pdbx_seq_one_letter_code
_entity_poly.pdbx_strand_id
1 'polypeptide(L)'
;TVAAFVAASLGLGLCADCTNLRAENGKIIATRPVNSGRDYADIISRTSPLLATVLCYSDTDGVIVSAGRGCDKQTATKLADKINAALCCSRAAVDEGKFPYACQVGLTGKAVAPDVYIALGISGAVQHVCGMENSGTVIAVNPDKSERIFDCADYGVTEKAENLL
;
A
#
# COMPACT_ATOMS: atom_id res chain seq x y z
N THR A 1 13.72 13.99 -0.27
CA THR A 1 13.58 13.37 -1.60
C THR A 1 14.11 14.32 -2.67
N VAL A 2 14.64 13.80 -3.79
CA VAL A 2 15.17 14.61 -4.91
C VAL A 2 14.09 15.58 -5.43
N ALA A 3 12.86 15.13 -5.57
CA ALA A 3 11.76 15.97 -6.06
C ALA A 3 11.50 17.20 -5.20
N ALA A 4 11.55 17.06 -3.88
CA ALA A 4 11.37 18.19 -2.96
C ALA A 4 12.51 19.21 -3.06
N PHE A 5 13.74 18.74 -3.20
CA PHE A 5 14.91 19.60 -3.41
C PHE A 5 14.79 20.38 -4.73
N VAL A 6 14.46 19.70 -5.83
CA VAL A 6 14.27 20.33 -7.15
C VAL A 6 13.14 21.37 -7.10
N ALA A 7 12.01 21.04 -6.51
CA ALA A 7 10.89 21.95 -6.37
C ALA A 7 11.28 23.23 -5.61
N ALA A 8 11.94 23.08 -4.48
CA ALA A 8 12.40 24.19 -3.66
C ALA A 8 13.44 25.05 -4.40
N SER A 9 14.41 24.43 -5.10
CA SER A 9 15.46 25.12 -5.85
C SER A 9 14.92 25.96 -7.02
N LEU A 10 13.81 25.49 -7.63
CA LEU A 10 13.18 26.18 -8.77
C LEU A 10 11.98 27.06 -8.37
N GLY A 11 11.64 27.13 -7.10
CA GLY A 11 10.46 27.88 -6.62
C GLY A 11 9.14 27.33 -7.13
N LEU A 12 9.06 26.00 -7.39
CA LEU A 12 7.90 25.34 -7.94
C LEU A 12 7.10 24.59 -6.86
N GLY A 13 5.78 24.48 -7.06
CA GLY A 13 4.94 23.62 -6.25
C GLY A 13 5.21 22.14 -6.52
N LEU A 14 5.23 21.32 -5.47
CA LEU A 14 5.32 19.86 -5.56
C LEU A 14 4.05 19.23 -5.03
N CYS A 15 3.42 18.39 -5.83
CA CYS A 15 2.39 17.45 -5.37
C CYS A 15 3.05 16.08 -5.17
N ALA A 16 3.22 15.68 -3.90
CA ALA A 16 3.90 14.44 -3.56
C ALA A 16 2.91 13.30 -3.32
N ASP A 17 3.36 12.08 -3.63
CA ASP A 17 2.65 10.82 -3.35
C ASP A 17 1.25 10.76 -3.98
N CYS A 18 1.17 11.20 -5.24
CA CYS A 18 -0.07 11.16 -6.00
C CYS A 18 -0.42 9.72 -6.40
N THR A 19 -1.69 9.38 -6.27
CA THR A 19 -2.24 8.09 -6.74
C THR A 19 -2.78 8.20 -8.16
N ASN A 20 -3.14 9.42 -8.60
CA ASN A 20 -3.64 9.66 -9.94
C ASN A 20 -3.24 11.05 -10.45
N LEU A 21 -3.05 11.16 -11.77
CA LEU A 21 -2.87 12.42 -12.50
C LEU A 21 -3.85 12.43 -13.68
N ARG A 22 -4.65 13.48 -13.79
CA ARG A 22 -5.56 13.68 -14.94
C ARG A 22 -5.46 15.10 -15.48
N ALA A 23 -5.74 15.24 -16.77
CA ALA A 23 -5.83 16.54 -17.43
C ALA A 23 -7.31 16.92 -17.61
N GLU A 24 -7.67 18.10 -17.12
CA GLU A 24 -9.03 18.63 -17.23
C GLU A 24 -8.97 20.15 -17.46
N ASN A 25 -9.68 20.62 -18.50
CA ASN A 25 -9.74 22.06 -18.86
C ASN A 25 -8.34 22.73 -18.97
N GLY A 26 -7.37 22.02 -19.55
CA GLY A 26 -6.00 22.50 -19.73
C GLY A 26 -5.15 22.59 -18.45
N LYS A 27 -5.64 22.05 -17.33
CA LYS A 27 -4.93 21.94 -16.07
C LYS A 27 -4.67 20.48 -15.72
N ILE A 28 -3.58 20.23 -15.02
CA ILE A 28 -3.30 18.91 -14.46
C ILE A 28 -3.80 18.91 -13.01
N ILE A 29 -4.65 17.93 -12.72
CA ILE A 29 -5.20 17.66 -11.40
C ILE A 29 -4.49 16.42 -10.86
N ALA A 30 -3.88 16.57 -9.69
CA ALA A 30 -3.18 15.51 -8.98
C ALA A 30 -4.02 15.04 -7.79
N THR A 31 -4.44 13.79 -7.79
CA THR A 31 -5.15 13.18 -6.65
C THR A 31 -4.13 12.55 -5.71
N ARG A 32 -4.22 12.86 -4.42
CA ARG A 32 -3.34 12.29 -3.40
C ARG A 32 -4.08 11.99 -2.11
N PRO A 33 -3.64 10.98 -1.33
CA PRO A 33 -4.16 10.75 0.01
C PRO A 33 -3.77 11.92 0.94
N VAL A 34 -4.73 12.35 1.78
CA VAL A 34 -4.56 13.37 2.82
C VAL A 34 -5.07 12.84 4.16
N ASN A 35 -4.87 13.60 5.25
CA ASN A 35 -5.31 13.20 6.59
C ASN A 35 -4.84 11.79 6.98
N SER A 36 -3.56 11.50 6.73
CA SER A 36 -2.96 10.18 6.93
C SER A 36 -3.62 9.06 6.09
N GLY A 37 -4.14 9.41 4.91
CA GLY A 37 -4.77 8.48 3.98
C GLY A 37 -6.26 8.23 4.22
N ARG A 38 -6.90 8.99 5.12
CA ARG A 38 -8.35 8.85 5.37
C ARG A 38 -9.21 9.44 4.26
N ASP A 39 -8.68 10.42 3.56
CA ASP A 39 -9.36 11.16 2.51
C ASP A 39 -8.45 11.31 1.29
N TYR A 40 -9.03 11.61 0.15
CA TYR A 40 -8.30 11.97 -1.06
C TYR A 40 -8.60 13.42 -1.42
N ALA A 41 -7.57 14.16 -1.83
CA ALA A 41 -7.71 15.53 -2.31
C ALA A 41 -7.22 15.65 -3.73
N ASP A 42 -8.00 16.39 -4.53
CA ASP A 42 -7.59 16.86 -5.84
C ASP A 42 -6.85 18.18 -5.71
N ILE A 43 -5.62 18.19 -6.16
CA ILE A 43 -4.71 19.33 -6.03
C ILE A 43 -4.39 19.87 -7.41
N ILE A 44 -4.52 21.19 -7.56
CA ILE A 44 -4.11 21.94 -8.74
C ILE A 44 -2.92 22.81 -8.37
N SER A 45 -1.80 22.67 -9.10
CA SER A 45 -0.64 23.54 -8.89
C SER A 45 -0.93 24.99 -9.32
N ARG A 46 -0.42 25.94 -8.53
CA ARG A 46 -0.40 27.36 -8.90
C ARG A 46 0.85 27.73 -9.71
N THR A 47 1.83 26.83 -9.76
CA THR A 47 3.08 27.04 -10.50
C THR A 47 3.10 26.21 -11.77
N SER A 48 3.85 26.65 -12.78
CA SER A 48 4.10 25.95 -14.03
C SER A 48 5.62 25.88 -14.25
N PRO A 49 6.17 24.71 -14.55
CA PRO A 49 5.51 23.39 -14.64
C PRO A 49 5.02 22.85 -13.26
N LEU A 50 4.05 21.95 -13.28
CA LEU A 50 3.72 21.13 -12.12
C LEU A 50 4.82 20.10 -11.90
N LEU A 51 5.30 19.98 -10.66
CA LEU A 51 6.08 18.84 -10.22
C LEU A 51 5.19 17.90 -9.39
N ALA A 52 5.25 16.62 -9.71
CA ALA A 52 4.53 15.58 -8.98
C ALA A 52 5.42 14.35 -8.77
N THR A 53 5.30 13.70 -7.62
CA THR A 53 5.73 12.30 -7.45
C THR A 53 4.48 11.43 -7.47
N VAL A 54 4.55 10.32 -8.19
CA VAL A 54 3.43 9.39 -8.33
C VAL A 54 3.83 8.08 -7.67
N LEU A 55 2.91 7.48 -6.95
CA LEU A 55 3.06 6.12 -6.45
C LEU A 55 3.04 5.19 -7.67
N CYS A 56 4.20 4.62 -7.98
CA CYS A 56 4.29 3.60 -9.01
C CYS A 56 3.94 2.26 -8.39
N TYR A 57 2.91 1.62 -8.92
CA TYR A 57 2.59 0.25 -8.55
C TYR A 57 3.65 -0.67 -9.16
N SER A 58 4.22 -1.55 -8.33
CA SER A 58 5.08 -2.61 -8.84
C SER A 58 4.20 -3.54 -9.67
N ASP A 59 4.63 -3.88 -10.89
CA ASP A 59 4.00 -4.95 -11.68
C ASP A 59 4.15 -6.25 -10.89
N THR A 60 3.14 -6.56 -10.11
CA THR A 60 3.01 -7.82 -9.40
C THR A 60 1.75 -8.47 -9.91
N ASP A 61 1.82 -8.95 -11.17
CA ASP A 61 0.80 -9.86 -11.68
C ASP A 61 0.73 -11.09 -10.75
N GLY A 62 -0.48 -11.55 -10.49
CA GLY A 62 -0.71 -12.76 -9.72
C GLY A 62 -1.03 -12.52 -8.24
N VAL A 63 -0.40 -13.28 -7.35
CA VAL A 63 -0.77 -13.34 -5.93
C VAL A 63 0.31 -12.77 -5.03
N ILE A 64 -0.09 -11.92 -4.08
CA ILE A 64 0.77 -11.45 -2.98
C ILE A 64 0.26 -12.01 -1.65
N VAL A 65 1.15 -12.58 -0.86
CA VAL A 65 0.96 -12.84 0.57
C VAL A 65 1.67 -11.75 1.36
N SER A 66 0.93 -11.01 2.17
CA SER A 66 1.47 -9.91 2.97
C SER A 66 1.30 -10.17 4.46
N ALA A 67 2.41 -10.15 5.20
CA ALA A 67 2.43 -10.39 6.63
C ALA A 67 2.33 -9.09 7.43
N GLY A 68 1.39 -9.04 8.35
CA GLY A 68 1.32 -8.02 9.39
C GLY A 68 2.11 -8.40 10.64
N ARG A 69 2.00 -7.55 11.66
CA ARG A 69 2.57 -7.84 12.97
C ARG A 69 1.99 -9.10 13.62
N GLY A 70 0.70 -9.37 13.36
CA GLY A 70 -0.02 -10.52 13.90
C GLY A 70 0.26 -11.86 13.22
N CYS A 71 1.20 -11.91 12.26
CA CYS A 71 1.62 -13.14 11.60
C CYS A 71 3.13 -13.32 11.72
N ASP A 72 3.60 -14.53 11.98
CA ASP A 72 5.01 -14.82 11.95
C ASP A 72 5.54 -14.98 10.52
N LYS A 73 6.85 -14.71 10.35
CA LYS A 73 7.48 -14.77 9.03
C LYS A 73 7.44 -16.18 8.42
N GLN A 74 7.57 -17.22 9.24
CA GLN A 74 7.64 -18.60 8.75
C GLN A 74 6.30 -19.03 8.15
N THR A 75 5.19 -18.70 8.81
CA THR A 75 3.83 -18.97 8.33
C THR A 75 3.57 -18.26 7.00
N ALA A 76 3.88 -16.95 6.93
CA ALA A 76 3.70 -16.19 5.70
C ALA A 76 4.54 -16.73 4.54
N THR A 77 5.80 -17.09 4.81
CA THR A 77 6.69 -17.66 3.79
C THR A 77 6.18 -19.02 3.29
N LYS A 78 5.79 -19.92 4.21
CA LYS A 78 5.26 -21.23 3.82
C LYS A 78 4.00 -21.12 2.96
N LEU A 79 3.10 -20.20 3.30
CA LEU A 79 1.90 -19.98 2.48
C LEU A 79 2.27 -19.41 1.11
N ALA A 80 3.14 -18.41 1.05
CA ALA A 80 3.60 -17.80 -0.19
C ALA A 80 4.25 -18.86 -1.12
N ASP A 81 5.14 -19.68 -0.58
CA ASP A 81 5.80 -20.75 -1.33
C ASP A 81 4.80 -21.80 -1.86
N LYS A 82 3.83 -22.19 -1.01
CA LYS A 82 2.81 -23.20 -1.35
C LYS A 82 1.93 -22.80 -2.52
N ILE A 83 1.63 -21.51 -2.65
CA ILE A 83 0.76 -20.97 -3.72
C ILE A 83 1.53 -20.20 -4.78
N ASN A 84 2.86 -20.24 -4.75
CA ASN A 84 3.75 -19.50 -5.66
C ASN A 84 3.45 -17.99 -5.69
N ALA A 85 3.27 -17.38 -4.51
CA ALA A 85 2.96 -15.98 -4.37
C ALA A 85 4.19 -15.14 -4.00
N ALA A 86 4.16 -13.86 -4.35
CA ALA A 86 5.16 -12.90 -3.87
C ALA A 86 4.94 -12.61 -2.38
N LEU A 87 6.04 -12.49 -1.61
CA LEU A 87 6.00 -12.20 -0.18
C LEU A 87 6.22 -10.73 0.10
N CYS A 88 5.27 -10.11 0.79
CA CYS A 88 5.30 -8.72 1.23
C CYS A 88 5.00 -8.61 2.73
N CYS A 89 5.04 -7.39 3.26
CA CYS A 89 4.74 -7.16 4.67
C CYS A 89 4.26 -5.74 4.95
N SER A 90 3.68 -5.56 6.13
CA SER A 90 3.36 -4.22 6.65
C SER A 90 4.61 -3.53 7.24
N ARG A 91 4.54 -2.20 7.40
CA ARG A 91 5.58 -1.44 8.10
C ARG A 91 5.84 -1.96 9.51
N ALA A 92 4.79 -2.29 10.27
CA ALA A 92 4.94 -2.80 11.62
C ALA A 92 5.77 -4.10 11.69
N ALA A 93 5.66 -4.97 10.67
CA ALA A 93 6.46 -6.18 10.57
C ALA A 93 7.94 -5.89 10.22
N VAL A 94 8.21 -4.81 9.47
CA VAL A 94 9.58 -4.31 9.23
C VAL A 94 10.17 -3.70 10.49
N ASP A 95 9.42 -2.84 11.20
CA ASP A 95 9.87 -2.18 12.42
C ASP A 95 10.21 -3.20 13.54
N GLU A 96 9.55 -4.36 13.55
CA GLU A 96 9.88 -5.50 14.42
C GLU A 96 11.08 -6.36 13.92
N GLY A 97 11.69 -6.01 12.80
CA GLY A 97 12.82 -6.74 12.23
C GLY A 97 12.47 -8.09 11.59
N LYS A 98 11.19 -8.42 11.42
CA LYS A 98 10.74 -9.68 10.81
C LYS A 98 11.02 -9.74 9.32
N PHE A 99 10.93 -8.60 8.61
CA PHE A 99 11.08 -8.50 7.17
C PHE A 99 11.98 -7.33 6.78
N PRO A 100 12.69 -7.42 5.63
CA PRO A 100 13.44 -6.30 5.11
C PRO A 100 12.50 -5.21 4.57
N TYR A 101 12.96 -3.96 4.61
CA TYR A 101 12.21 -2.80 4.11
C TYR A 101 11.74 -2.96 2.64
N ALA A 102 12.53 -3.64 1.80
CA ALA A 102 12.17 -3.90 0.40
C ALA A 102 10.85 -4.69 0.22
N CYS A 103 10.38 -5.38 1.26
CA CYS A 103 9.09 -6.09 1.25
C CYS A 103 7.92 -5.23 1.74
N GLN A 104 8.19 -4.02 2.24
CA GLN A 104 7.15 -3.18 2.83
C GLN A 104 6.15 -2.69 1.78
N VAL A 105 4.87 -2.90 2.05
CA VAL A 105 3.74 -2.32 1.30
C VAL A 105 3.10 -1.21 2.13
N GLY A 106 2.73 -0.12 1.48
CA GLY A 106 2.06 1.02 2.09
C GLY A 106 2.60 2.36 1.63
N LEU A 107 2.09 3.44 2.21
CA LEU A 107 2.41 4.83 1.85
C LEU A 107 3.92 5.15 1.87
N THR A 108 4.68 4.52 2.76
CA THR A 108 6.14 4.70 2.91
C THR A 108 6.95 3.54 2.34
N GLY A 109 6.29 2.55 1.76
CA GLY A 109 6.89 1.40 1.09
C GLY A 109 6.58 1.40 -0.40
N LYS A 110 6.38 0.22 -0.96
CA LYS A 110 5.92 0.07 -2.34
C LYS A 110 4.39 0.05 -2.41
N ALA A 111 3.84 0.51 -3.53
CA ALA A 111 2.46 0.27 -3.90
C ALA A 111 2.38 -0.95 -4.81
N VAL A 112 1.35 -1.77 -4.64
CA VAL A 112 1.12 -3.02 -5.38
C VAL A 112 -0.33 -3.10 -5.83
N ALA A 113 -0.56 -3.78 -6.95
CA ALA A 113 -1.90 -4.01 -7.49
C ALA A 113 -1.98 -5.44 -8.07
N PRO A 114 -1.81 -6.50 -7.25
CA PRO A 114 -1.89 -7.88 -7.71
C PRO A 114 -3.33 -8.27 -8.03
N ASP A 115 -3.51 -9.38 -8.74
CA ASP A 115 -4.84 -9.98 -8.92
C ASP A 115 -5.46 -10.39 -7.59
N VAL A 116 -4.63 -10.95 -6.67
CA VAL A 116 -5.06 -11.35 -5.33
C VAL A 116 -4.07 -10.88 -4.27
N TYR A 117 -4.56 -10.21 -3.25
CA TYR A 117 -3.80 -9.77 -2.09
C TYR A 117 -4.27 -10.49 -0.83
N ILE A 118 -3.42 -11.31 -0.22
CA ILE A 118 -3.72 -12.04 1.01
C ILE A 118 -3.06 -11.34 2.19
N ALA A 119 -3.86 -10.72 3.04
CA ALA A 119 -3.42 -9.97 4.22
C ALA A 119 -3.46 -10.86 5.47
N LEU A 120 -2.30 -11.25 6.01
CA LEU A 120 -2.16 -12.13 7.18
C LEU A 120 -1.81 -11.32 8.43
N GLY A 121 -2.69 -11.26 9.42
CA GLY A 121 -2.46 -10.55 10.68
C GLY A 121 -2.17 -9.06 10.51
N ILE A 122 -2.77 -8.44 9.49
CA ILE A 122 -2.69 -7.00 9.20
C ILE A 122 -3.91 -6.30 9.81
N SER A 123 -3.68 -5.14 10.45
CA SER A 123 -4.75 -4.37 11.10
C SER A 123 -5.58 -3.52 10.14
N GLY A 124 -5.08 -3.22 8.95
CA GLY A 124 -5.78 -2.33 8.01
C GLY A 124 -5.57 -0.85 8.31
N ALA A 125 -4.42 -0.48 8.86
CA ALA A 125 -4.03 0.92 8.96
C ALA A 125 -4.05 1.56 7.57
N VAL A 126 -4.59 2.78 7.47
CA VAL A 126 -4.80 3.47 6.19
C VAL A 126 -3.52 3.58 5.38
N GLN A 127 -2.38 3.81 6.07
CA GLN A 127 -1.07 3.89 5.44
C GLN A 127 -0.65 2.58 4.74
N HIS A 128 -1.14 1.43 5.21
CA HIS A 128 -0.93 0.14 4.54
C HIS A 128 -1.91 -0.02 3.38
N VAL A 129 -3.20 0.27 3.63
CA VAL A 129 -4.28 0.11 2.64
C VAL A 129 -4.00 0.93 1.37
N CYS A 130 -3.53 2.18 1.49
CA CYS A 130 -3.14 3.01 0.33
C CYS A 130 -2.11 2.35 -0.59
N GLY A 131 -1.33 1.39 -0.09
CA GLY A 131 -0.34 0.68 -0.90
C GLY A 131 -0.87 -0.57 -1.58
N MET A 132 -2.11 -1.01 -1.27
CA MET A 132 -2.67 -2.25 -1.82
C MET A 132 -4.14 -2.11 -2.28
N GLU A 133 -4.75 -0.95 -2.14
CA GLU A 133 -6.17 -0.70 -2.44
C GLU A 133 -6.59 -0.98 -3.89
N ASN A 134 -5.62 -0.99 -4.82
CA ASN A 134 -5.88 -1.30 -6.23
C ASN A 134 -5.70 -2.79 -6.57
N SER A 135 -5.60 -3.66 -5.57
CA SER A 135 -5.59 -5.11 -5.77
C SER A 135 -6.93 -5.60 -6.33
N GLY A 136 -6.91 -6.62 -7.19
CA GLY A 136 -8.12 -7.16 -7.81
C GLY A 136 -9.05 -7.82 -6.79
N THR A 137 -8.51 -8.65 -5.90
CA THR A 137 -9.23 -9.31 -4.81
C THR A 137 -8.41 -9.24 -3.53
N VAL A 138 -9.04 -8.84 -2.44
CA VAL A 138 -8.40 -8.77 -1.11
C VAL A 138 -8.98 -9.83 -0.19
N ILE A 139 -8.11 -10.68 0.34
CA ILE A 139 -8.45 -11.71 1.34
C ILE A 139 -7.78 -11.33 2.66
N ALA A 140 -8.57 -11.07 3.69
CA ALA A 140 -8.06 -10.75 5.02
C ALA A 140 -8.16 -11.95 5.97
N VAL A 141 -7.07 -12.22 6.68
CA VAL A 141 -6.99 -13.24 7.73
C VAL A 141 -6.52 -12.58 9.02
N ASN A 142 -7.38 -12.48 10.00
CA ASN A 142 -7.05 -11.88 11.29
C ASN A 142 -7.94 -12.48 12.38
N PRO A 143 -7.40 -12.87 13.54
CA PRO A 143 -8.21 -13.40 14.65
C PRO A 143 -9.16 -12.36 15.26
N ASP A 144 -8.83 -11.07 15.13
CA ASP A 144 -9.68 -9.99 15.61
C ASP A 144 -10.56 -9.45 14.47
N LYS A 145 -11.85 -9.80 14.52
CA LYS A 145 -12.85 -9.37 13.54
C LYS A 145 -13.13 -7.87 13.53
N SER A 146 -12.68 -7.13 14.54
CA SER A 146 -12.85 -5.67 14.64
C SER A 146 -11.75 -4.89 13.90
N GLU A 147 -10.75 -5.58 13.38
CA GLU A 147 -9.66 -4.95 12.64
C GLU A 147 -10.14 -4.38 11.29
N ARG A 148 -9.68 -3.18 10.99
CA ARG A 148 -10.12 -2.40 9.82
C ARG A 148 -9.74 -3.02 8.48
N ILE A 149 -8.85 -4.01 8.45
CA ILE A 149 -8.52 -4.71 7.20
C ILE A 149 -9.76 -5.36 6.58
N PHE A 150 -10.74 -5.75 7.39
CA PHE A 150 -11.99 -6.33 6.90
C PHE A 150 -12.91 -5.31 6.21
N ASP A 151 -12.72 -3.99 6.45
CA ASP A 151 -13.48 -2.95 5.77
C ASP A 151 -13.15 -2.84 4.27
N CYS A 152 -11.95 -3.30 3.87
CA CYS A 152 -11.48 -3.26 2.48
C CYS A 152 -11.29 -4.67 1.88
N ALA A 153 -11.64 -5.73 2.60
CA ALA A 153 -11.49 -7.10 2.13
C ALA A 153 -12.75 -7.59 1.43
N ASP A 154 -12.57 -8.27 0.29
CA ASP A 154 -13.65 -9.00 -0.39
C ASP A 154 -14.02 -10.29 0.34
N TYR A 155 -13.01 -10.91 0.98
CA TYR A 155 -13.18 -12.12 1.78
C TYR A 155 -12.44 -11.99 3.11
N GLY A 156 -13.13 -12.36 4.19
CA GLY A 156 -12.60 -12.31 5.56
C GLY A 156 -12.58 -13.67 6.22
N VAL A 157 -11.45 -14.03 6.83
CA VAL A 157 -11.29 -15.24 7.65
C VAL A 157 -10.90 -14.81 9.07
N THR A 158 -11.79 -15.10 10.05
CA THR A 158 -11.56 -14.73 11.45
C THR A 158 -10.81 -15.86 12.18
N GLU A 159 -9.53 -16.03 11.81
CA GLU A 159 -8.64 -17.06 12.31
C GLU A 159 -7.20 -16.55 12.40
N LYS A 160 -6.36 -17.28 13.14
CA LYS A 160 -4.91 -17.08 13.09
C LYS A 160 -4.35 -17.61 11.78
N ALA A 161 -3.38 -16.91 11.21
CA ALA A 161 -2.75 -17.31 9.95
C ALA A 161 -2.12 -18.70 10.02
N GLU A 162 -1.63 -19.11 11.20
CA GLU A 162 -1.02 -20.43 11.43
C GLU A 162 -2.01 -21.59 11.20
N ASN A 163 -3.31 -21.34 11.38
CA ASN A 163 -4.37 -22.35 11.21
C ASN A 163 -4.70 -22.63 9.72
N LEU A 164 -4.13 -21.87 8.78
CA LEU A 164 -4.35 -22.05 7.33
C LEU A 164 -3.39 -23.04 6.68
N LEU A 165 -2.37 -23.48 7.38
CA LEU A 165 -1.32 -24.38 6.90
C LEU A 165 -1.57 -25.79 7.34
#